data_1cf676ce93c5b4a590a429c0b683da64
#
_entry.id   1cf676ce93c5b4a590a429c0b683da64
#
_cell.length_a   1.000
_cell.length_b   1.000
_cell.length_c   1.000
_cell.angle_alpha   90.00
_cell.angle_beta   90.00
_cell.angle_gamma   90.00
#
_symmetry.space_group_name_H-M   'P 1'
#
loop_
_entity.id
_entity.type
_entity.pdbx_description
1 polymer ?
#
loop_
_entity_poly.entity_id
_entity_poly.type
_entity_poly.pdbx_seq_one_letter_code
_entity_poly.pdbx_strand_id
1 'polypeptide(L)'
;MSFTRINGVLHAEQCSLEQLAQQFGTPLYVYSKTAFEKHYLDMDRAFDFIDHQICFAVKSNSNLAVLSVLAKLGAGFDIVSGGELARVLKAGGDASKIVFSGLGKTEVDIETSLNVGIACFNVESYAELDRIQKVAARLGKKAPISLRVNPDVDAKTHPYISTGLKENKFGIPSDTVYETYQYAASLPNLEIVGIDCHIGSQLTETKPFVDALDRVIVMIDELKKLGINLKHIDIGGGLGVCYKDETPPSVEEYANSMKPALEKLGLKVYMEPGRSISANAGILLTKVDLLKPTTHRNFAIIDAAMNDLIRPALYEAWMDIQPVVPRTDTEEKVWDLVGAICETGDFIGKDRSLALQENDLLAVLGAGAYGFVMSSNYNTRGRAAEVMVSGENSYLIRERETVESLWEKERLLPEE
;
A
#
# COMPACT_ATOMS: atom_id res chain seq x y z
N MET A 1 2.72 -21.16 -0.92
CA MET A 1 3.52 -19.93 -0.64
C MET A 1 4.23 -19.55 -1.93
N SER A 2 4.33 -18.26 -2.21
CA SER A 2 4.88 -17.77 -3.50
C SER A 2 6.41 -17.66 -3.49
N PHE A 3 6.99 -17.65 -2.29
CA PHE A 3 8.44 -17.72 -2.09
C PHE A 3 8.75 -18.97 -1.27
N THR A 4 9.38 -19.96 -1.91
CA THR A 4 9.63 -21.28 -1.30
C THR A 4 11.02 -21.79 -1.69
N ARG A 5 11.55 -22.73 -0.89
CA ARG A 5 12.82 -23.38 -1.22
C ARG A 5 12.59 -24.61 -2.07
N ILE A 6 13.27 -24.68 -3.22
CA ILE A 6 13.34 -25.85 -4.09
C ILE A 6 14.80 -26.29 -4.12
N ASN A 7 15.10 -27.52 -3.68
CA ASN A 7 16.45 -28.06 -3.59
C ASN A 7 17.44 -27.14 -2.82
N GLY A 8 16.97 -26.51 -1.74
CA GLY A 8 17.79 -25.63 -0.91
C GLY A 8 17.88 -24.17 -1.38
N VAL A 9 17.49 -23.84 -2.61
CA VAL A 9 17.51 -22.50 -3.18
C VAL A 9 16.14 -21.82 -3.02
N LEU A 10 16.11 -20.55 -2.62
CA LEU A 10 14.86 -19.77 -2.55
C LEU A 10 14.40 -19.39 -3.95
N HIS A 11 13.13 -19.61 -4.23
CA HIS A 11 12.47 -19.34 -5.50
C HIS A 11 11.31 -18.35 -5.31
N ALA A 12 11.06 -17.56 -6.34
CA ALA A 12 9.80 -16.86 -6.55
C ALA A 12 8.98 -17.70 -7.53
N GLU A 13 7.86 -18.28 -7.06
CA GLU A 13 7.11 -19.30 -7.79
C GLU A 13 8.05 -20.44 -8.26
N GLN A 14 8.33 -20.55 -9.57
CA GLN A 14 9.26 -21.54 -10.10
C GLN A 14 10.61 -20.95 -10.57
N CYS A 15 10.79 -19.63 -10.46
CA CYS A 15 12.03 -18.95 -10.84
C CYS A 15 13.01 -18.90 -9.68
N SER A 16 14.23 -19.41 -9.88
CA SER A 16 15.32 -19.30 -8.90
C SER A 16 15.73 -17.84 -8.70
N LEU A 17 15.82 -17.39 -7.45
CA LEU A 17 16.30 -16.04 -7.14
C LEU A 17 17.77 -15.82 -7.53
N GLU A 18 18.59 -16.87 -7.57
CA GLU A 18 19.96 -16.77 -8.10
C GLU A 18 19.95 -16.42 -9.59
N GLN A 19 19.11 -17.09 -10.38
CA GLN A 19 18.98 -16.81 -11.81
C GLN A 19 18.43 -15.40 -12.06
N LEU A 20 17.45 -14.96 -11.27
CA LEU A 20 16.93 -13.59 -11.37
C LEU A 20 17.99 -12.55 -11.03
N ALA A 21 18.81 -12.78 -10.00
CA ALA A 21 19.93 -11.90 -9.67
C ALA A 21 20.99 -11.84 -10.80
N GLN A 22 21.30 -12.97 -11.42
CA GLN A 22 22.24 -13.03 -12.57
C GLN A 22 21.70 -12.28 -13.78
N GLN A 23 20.40 -12.40 -14.05
CA GLN A 23 19.76 -11.82 -15.24
C GLN A 23 19.52 -10.31 -15.10
N PHE A 24 19.06 -9.84 -13.93
CA PHE A 24 18.59 -8.47 -13.73
C PHE A 24 19.45 -7.64 -12.77
N GLY A 25 20.47 -8.26 -12.15
CA GLY A 25 21.31 -7.62 -11.14
C GLY A 25 20.58 -7.41 -9.82
N THR A 26 21.31 -6.92 -8.80
CA THR A 26 20.81 -6.52 -7.48
C THR A 26 21.17 -5.06 -7.20
N PRO A 27 20.49 -4.34 -6.25
CA PRO A 27 19.24 -4.75 -5.61
C PRO A 27 18.09 -4.89 -6.62
N LEU A 28 17.13 -5.79 -6.35
CA LEU A 28 16.05 -6.12 -7.29
C LEU A 28 14.75 -6.36 -6.52
N TYR A 29 13.67 -5.69 -6.88
CA TYR A 29 12.34 -6.07 -6.43
C TYR A 29 11.79 -7.22 -7.26
N VAL A 30 11.34 -8.28 -6.59
CA VAL A 30 10.75 -9.46 -7.23
C VAL A 30 9.35 -9.65 -6.70
N TYR A 31 8.36 -9.69 -7.60
CA TYR A 31 6.95 -9.89 -7.29
C TYR A 31 6.43 -11.21 -7.84
N SER A 32 5.58 -11.89 -7.08
CA SER A 32 4.82 -13.06 -7.53
C SER A 32 3.45 -12.64 -8.01
N LYS A 33 3.16 -12.87 -9.30
CA LYS A 33 1.84 -12.63 -9.87
C LYS A 33 0.77 -13.48 -9.18
N THR A 34 1.04 -14.77 -8.98
CA THR A 34 0.12 -15.70 -8.31
C THR A 34 -0.23 -15.25 -6.89
N ALA A 35 0.73 -14.63 -6.16
CA ALA A 35 0.47 -14.09 -4.85
C ALA A 35 -0.52 -12.92 -4.90
N PHE A 36 -0.33 -11.96 -5.80
CA PHE A 36 -1.27 -10.86 -5.98
C PHE A 36 -2.67 -11.34 -6.32
N GLU A 37 -2.77 -12.27 -7.28
CA GLU A 37 -4.04 -12.86 -7.69
C GLU A 37 -4.71 -13.58 -6.52
N LYS A 38 -3.96 -14.42 -5.80
CA LYS A 38 -4.49 -15.17 -4.67
C LYS A 38 -4.99 -14.26 -3.54
N HIS A 39 -4.18 -13.28 -3.12
CA HIS A 39 -4.55 -12.40 -2.01
C HIS A 39 -5.78 -11.56 -2.34
N TYR A 40 -5.91 -11.09 -3.59
CA TYR A 40 -7.09 -10.38 -4.05
C TYR A 40 -8.33 -11.30 -4.05
N LEU A 41 -8.23 -12.48 -4.64
CA LEU A 41 -9.33 -13.44 -4.73
C LEU A 41 -9.74 -14.03 -3.37
N ASP A 42 -8.81 -14.16 -2.43
CA ASP A 42 -9.14 -14.56 -1.05
C ASP A 42 -9.99 -13.48 -0.37
N MET A 43 -9.65 -12.20 -0.55
CA MET A 43 -10.44 -11.09 -0.03
C MET A 43 -11.82 -11.03 -0.69
N ASP A 44 -11.89 -11.15 -2.01
CA ASP A 44 -13.13 -11.14 -2.79
C ASP A 44 -14.09 -12.26 -2.30
N ARG A 45 -13.60 -13.48 -2.19
CA ARG A 45 -14.38 -14.63 -1.70
C ARG A 45 -14.83 -14.49 -0.25
N ALA A 46 -14.02 -13.90 0.61
CA ALA A 46 -14.37 -13.73 2.02
C ALA A 46 -15.57 -12.78 2.23
N PHE A 47 -15.82 -11.89 1.28
CA PHE A 47 -16.94 -10.94 1.29
C PHE A 47 -18.06 -11.28 0.29
N ASP A 48 -18.09 -12.49 -0.29
CA ASP A 48 -19.11 -12.92 -1.26
C ASP A 48 -20.56 -12.95 -0.71
N PHE A 49 -20.71 -12.83 0.60
CA PHE A 49 -22.01 -12.75 1.27
C PHE A 49 -22.73 -11.41 1.10
N ILE A 50 -22.09 -10.39 0.53
CA ILE A 50 -22.66 -9.05 0.34
C ILE A 50 -22.17 -8.43 -0.99
N ASP A 51 -22.95 -7.48 -1.56
CA ASP A 51 -22.45 -6.66 -2.69
C ASP A 51 -21.28 -5.82 -2.23
N HIS A 52 -20.11 -6.06 -2.82
CA HIS A 52 -18.89 -5.40 -2.43
C HIS A 52 -18.01 -4.99 -3.61
N GLN A 53 -17.06 -4.10 -3.35
CA GLN A 53 -16.02 -3.69 -4.29
C GLN A 53 -14.69 -3.56 -3.54
N ILE A 54 -13.71 -4.34 -3.95
CA ILE A 54 -12.34 -4.18 -3.47
C ILE A 54 -11.66 -3.10 -4.30
N CYS A 55 -11.24 -2.02 -3.65
CA CYS A 55 -10.48 -0.91 -4.22
C CYS A 55 -9.02 -1.03 -3.75
N PHE A 56 -8.15 -1.64 -4.55
CA PHE A 56 -6.75 -1.80 -4.18
C PHE A 56 -6.09 -0.44 -3.92
N ALA A 57 -5.48 -0.27 -2.75
CA ALA A 57 -4.79 0.97 -2.37
C ALA A 57 -3.46 1.10 -3.14
N VAL A 58 -3.47 1.93 -4.19
CA VAL A 58 -2.35 2.13 -5.13
C VAL A 58 -1.08 2.59 -4.43
N LYS A 59 -1.21 3.39 -3.37
CA LYS A 59 -0.11 3.85 -2.51
C LYS A 59 0.76 2.72 -1.95
N SER A 60 0.25 1.50 -1.88
CA SER A 60 1.04 0.35 -1.39
C SER A 60 1.98 -0.21 -2.45
N ASN A 61 1.56 -0.25 -3.71
CA ASN A 61 2.36 -0.62 -4.88
C ASN A 61 1.71 -0.07 -6.16
N SER A 62 2.39 0.83 -6.84
CA SER A 62 1.86 1.55 -8.01
C SER A 62 2.44 1.08 -9.35
N ASN A 63 3.14 -0.06 -9.39
CA ASN A 63 3.70 -0.57 -10.65
C ASN A 63 2.57 -0.94 -11.63
N LEU A 64 2.70 -0.53 -12.89
CA LEU A 64 1.66 -0.73 -13.91
C LEU A 64 1.31 -2.21 -14.12
N ALA A 65 2.29 -3.11 -14.03
CA ALA A 65 2.03 -4.55 -14.18
C ALA A 65 1.22 -5.10 -13.01
N VAL A 66 1.51 -4.65 -11.77
CA VAL A 66 0.72 -5.02 -10.58
C VAL A 66 -0.71 -4.52 -10.71
N LEU A 67 -0.89 -3.24 -11.06
CA LEU A 67 -2.22 -2.66 -11.26
C LEU A 67 -2.99 -3.39 -12.38
N SER A 68 -2.29 -3.75 -13.48
CA SER A 68 -2.91 -4.47 -14.61
C SER A 68 -3.36 -5.89 -14.23
N VAL A 69 -2.59 -6.59 -13.38
CA VAL A 69 -3.00 -7.91 -12.86
C VAL A 69 -4.30 -7.78 -12.08
N LEU A 70 -4.39 -6.82 -11.17
CA LEU A 70 -5.58 -6.60 -10.33
C LEU A 70 -6.77 -6.07 -11.15
N ALA A 71 -6.54 -5.16 -12.11
CA ALA A 71 -7.59 -4.67 -13.00
C ALA A 71 -8.26 -5.80 -13.80
N LYS A 72 -7.48 -6.78 -14.29
CA LYS A 72 -8.01 -7.97 -14.99
C LYS A 72 -8.86 -8.88 -14.12
N LEU A 73 -8.68 -8.83 -12.80
CA LEU A 73 -9.52 -9.54 -11.83
C LEU A 73 -10.80 -8.76 -11.46
N GLY A 74 -10.97 -7.54 -11.98
CA GLY A 74 -12.14 -6.72 -11.72
C GLY A 74 -12.00 -5.77 -10.53
N ALA A 75 -10.79 -5.61 -9.99
CA ALA A 75 -10.51 -4.70 -8.88
C ALA A 75 -10.90 -3.25 -9.22
N GLY A 76 -11.42 -2.54 -8.21
CA GLY A 76 -11.37 -1.10 -8.12
C GLY A 76 -10.02 -0.65 -7.56
N PHE A 77 -9.86 0.68 -7.41
CA PHE A 77 -8.62 1.25 -6.90
C PHE A 77 -8.89 2.43 -5.99
N ASP A 78 -8.21 2.45 -4.84
CA ASP A 78 -8.09 3.62 -3.98
C ASP A 78 -6.85 4.40 -4.38
N ILE A 79 -7.05 5.65 -4.81
CA ILE A 79 -6.02 6.58 -5.26
C ILE A 79 -5.94 7.79 -4.34
N VAL A 80 -4.77 8.42 -4.27
CA VAL A 80 -4.54 9.63 -3.46
C VAL A 80 -3.92 10.78 -4.26
N SER A 81 -3.79 10.63 -5.58
CA SER A 81 -3.27 11.68 -6.47
C SER A 81 -3.70 11.46 -7.92
N GLY A 82 -3.66 12.53 -8.74
CA GLY A 82 -3.85 12.43 -10.18
C GLY A 82 -2.80 11.55 -10.88
N GLY A 83 -1.60 11.47 -10.31
CA GLY A 83 -0.56 10.55 -10.80
C GLY A 83 -0.95 9.08 -10.64
N GLU A 84 -1.56 8.72 -9.51
CA GLU A 84 -2.09 7.37 -9.31
C GLU A 84 -3.29 7.09 -10.21
N LEU A 85 -4.20 8.08 -10.42
CA LEU A 85 -5.28 7.98 -11.40
C LEU A 85 -4.73 7.63 -12.80
N ALA A 86 -3.73 8.38 -13.25
CA ALA A 86 -3.11 8.16 -14.55
C ALA A 86 -2.51 6.75 -14.68
N ARG A 87 -1.87 6.24 -13.61
CA ARG A 87 -1.33 4.87 -13.57
C ARG A 87 -2.43 3.81 -13.65
N VAL A 88 -3.50 3.97 -12.89
CA VAL A 88 -4.63 3.02 -12.91
C VAL A 88 -5.26 2.95 -14.30
N LEU A 89 -5.54 4.10 -14.92
CA LEU A 89 -6.11 4.15 -16.27
C LEU A 89 -5.15 3.53 -17.31
N LYS A 90 -3.85 3.82 -17.21
CA LYS A 90 -2.82 3.24 -18.07
C LYS A 90 -2.71 1.73 -17.93
N ALA A 91 -2.95 1.20 -16.73
CA ALA A 91 -2.95 -0.23 -16.44
C ALA A 91 -4.23 -0.96 -16.86
N GLY A 92 -5.25 -0.23 -17.34
CA GLY A 92 -6.53 -0.78 -17.78
C GLY A 92 -7.57 -0.89 -16.67
N GLY A 93 -7.40 -0.14 -15.56
CA GLY A 93 -8.39 -0.06 -14.48
C GLY A 93 -9.67 0.65 -14.92
N ASP A 94 -10.81 0.21 -14.40
CA ASP A 94 -12.13 0.77 -14.64
C ASP A 94 -12.32 2.04 -13.79
N ALA A 95 -12.45 3.20 -14.46
CA ALA A 95 -12.62 4.48 -13.76
C ALA A 95 -13.84 4.46 -12.83
N SER A 96 -14.94 3.82 -13.22
CA SER A 96 -16.18 3.74 -12.43
C SER A 96 -16.05 2.97 -11.12
N LYS A 97 -14.89 2.32 -10.87
CA LYS A 97 -14.54 1.58 -9.66
C LYS A 97 -13.40 2.25 -8.86
N ILE A 98 -13.07 3.50 -9.20
CA ILE A 98 -12.00 4.25 -8.51
C ILE A 98 -12.61 5.11 -7.42
N VAL A 99 -12.05 5.03 -6.21
CA VAL A 99 -12.30 5.97 -5.11
C VAL A 99 -11.08 6.88 -4.94
N PHE A 100 -11.30 8.17 -4.70
CA PHE A 100 -10.22 9.15 -4.53
C PHE A 100 -10.18 9.66 -3.09
N SER A 101 -9.21 9.15 -2.35
CA SER A 101 -8.97 9.47 -0.93
C SER A 101 -7.87 10.52 -0.75
N GLY A 102 -7.62 10.95 0.50
CA GLY A 102 -6.52 11.85 0.85
C GLY A 102 -6.86 13.34 0.80
N LEU A 103 -6.04 14.13 1.50
CA LEU A 103 -6.27 15.54 1.82
C LEU A 103 -5.93 16.53 0.71
N GLY A 104 -5.18 16.09 -0.30
CA GLY A 104 -4.48 17.01 -1.23
C GLY A 104 -5.08 17.10 -2.62
N LYS A 105 -6.37 16.77 -2.82
CA LYS A 105 -7.00 16.81 -4.15
C LYS A 105 -6.97 18.23 -4.73
N THR A 106 -6.23 18.42 -5.83
CA THR A 106 -6.16 19.69 -6.55
C THR A 106 -7.36 19.88 -7.47
N GLU A 107 -7.63 21.11 -7.93
CA GLU A 107 -8.69 21.36 -8.93
C GLU A 107 -8.47 20.56 -10.22
N VAL A 108 -7.22 20.37 -10.64
CA VAL A 108 -6.85 19.58 -11.82
C VAL A 108 -7.15 18.09 -11.61
N ASP A 109 -6.83 17.57 -10.43
CA ASP A 109 -7.11 16.17 -10.07
C ASP A 109 -8.63 15.91 -10.06
N ILE A 110 -9.41 16.83 -9.46
CA ILE A 110 -10.86 16.75 -9.39
C ILE A 110 -11.47 16.82 -10.81
N GLU A 111 -11.03 17.77 -11.63
CA GLU A 111 -11.48 17.91 -13.02
C GLU A 111 -11.21 16.66 -13.84
N THR A 112 -9.97 16.14 -13.77
CA THR A 112 -9.58 14.90 -14.47
C THR A 112 -10.45 13.72 -14.01
N SER A 113 -10.64 13.57 -12.70
CA SER A 113 -11.42 12.49 -12.10
C SER A 113 -12.90 12.55 -12.51
N LEU A 114 -13.51 13.75 -12.50
CA LEU A 114 -14.87 13.95 -12.98
C LEU A 114 -15.02 13.69 -14.48
N ASN A 115 -13.99 13.97 -15.26
CA ASN A 115 -14.02 13.74 -16.71
C ASN A 115 -13.96 12.27 -17.06
N VAL A 116 -13.19 11.47 -16.33
CA VAL A 116 -13.14 10.02 -16.54
C VAL A 116 -14.25 9.25 -15.83
N GLY A 117 -14.98 9.88 -14.89
CA GLY A 117 -16.13 9.31 -14.20
C GLY A 117 -15.75 8.31 -13.11
N ILE A 118 -14.99 8.74 -12.10
CA ILE A 118 -14.67 7.90 -10.94
C ILE A 118 -15.91 7.58 -10.09
N ALA A 119 -15.82 6.55 -9.25
CA ALA A 119 -16.91 6.13 -8.38
C ALA A 119 -17.28 7.19 -7.34
N CYS A 120 -16.30 7.73 -6.60
CA CYS A 120 -16.53 8.84 -5.67
C CYS A 120 -15.22 9.49 -5.20
N PHE A 121 -15.37 10.68 -4.61
CA PHE A 121 -14.34 11.33 -3.81
C PHE A 121 -14.61 11.05 -2.33
N ASN A 122 -13.65 10.52 -1.60
CA ASN A 122 -13.66 10.45 -0.14
C ASN A 122 -13.18 11.80 0.40
N VAL A 123 -14.10 12.61 0.89
CA VAL A 123 -13.91 14.02 1.25
C VAL A 123 -13.57 14.15 2.73
N GLU A 124 -12.61 15.01 3.06
CA GLU A 124 -12.06 15.10 4.40
C GLU A 124 -12.20 16.50 5.04
N SER A 125 -12.83 17.48 4.36
CA SER A 125 -13.05 18.82 4.91
C SER A 125 -14.10 19.64 4.17
N TYR A 126 -14.64 20.69 4.83
CA TYR A 126 -15.53 21.69 4.21
C TYR A 126 -14.87 22.37 3.00
N ALA A 127 -13.62 22.79 3.14
CA ALA A 127 -12.90 23.45 2.05
C ALA A 127 -12.75 22.55 0.81
N GLU A 128 -12.67 21.24 1.02
CA GLU A 128 -12.64 20.26 -0.07
C GLU A 128 -14.02 20.11 -0.72
N LEU A 129 -15.11 20.11 0.04
CA LEU A 129 -16.47 20.13 -0.49
C LEU A 129 -16.66 21.34 -1.41
N ASP A 130 -16.27 22.55 -0.96
CA ASP A 130 -16.37 23.78 -1.76
C ASP A 130 -15.54 23.70 -3.03
N ARG A 131 -14.35 23.14 -2.97
CA ARG A 131 -13.47 22.95 -4.13
C ARG A 131 -14.08 22.00 -5.14
N ILE A 132 -14.61 20.85 -4.69
CA ILE A 132 -15.26 19.87 -5.58
C ILE A 132 -16.52 20.48 -6.19
N GLN A 133 -17.36 21.16 -5.38
CA GLN A 133 -18.54 21.87 -5.86
C GLN A 133 -18.20 22.89 -6.95
N LYS A 134 -17.16 23.70 -6.73
CA LYS A 134 -16.71 24.71 -7.70
C LYS A 134 -16.30 24.09 -9.03
N VAL A 135 -15.50 23.01 -9.00
CA VAL A 135 -15.05 22.32 -10.22
C VAL A 135 -16.21 21.63 -10.91
N ALA A 136 -17.06 20.92 -10.16
CA ALA A 136 -18.22 20.22 -10.70
C ALA A 136 -19.20 21.20 -11.37
N ALA A 137 -19.47 22.36 -10.75
CA ALA A 137 -20.31 23.42 -11.31
C ALA A 137 -19.73 23.98 -12.62
N ARG A 138 -18.42 24.25 -12.66
CA ARG A 138 -17.71 24.71 -13.87
C ARG A 138 -17.85 23.73 -15.04
N LEU A 139 -17.86 22.42 -14.73
CA LEU A 139 -18.00 21.35 -15.73
C LEU A 139 -19.45 21.00 -16.05
N GLY A 140 -20.43 21.56 -15.36
CA GLY A 140 -21.84 21.18 -15.50
C GLY A 140 -22.13 19.75 -15.10
N LYS A 141 -21.34 19.19 -14.17
CA LYS A 141 -21.42 17.79 -13.70
C LYS A 141 -21.91 17.73 -12.25
N LYS A 142 -22.30 16.53 -11.82
CA LYS A 142 -22.45 16.20 -10.41
C LYS A 142 -21.24 15.36 -9.97
N ALA A 143 -20.66 15.71 -8.84
CA ALA A 143 -19.56 14.97 -8.25
C ALA A 143 -20.10 13.99 -7.21
N PRO A 144 -19.90 12.66 -7.38
CA PRO A 144 -20.22 11.68 -6.35
C PRO A 144 -19.22 11.83 -5.20
N ILE A 145 -19.74 11.99 -3.97
CA ILE A 145 -18.93 12.16 -2.77
C ILE A 145 -19.32 11.17 -1.68
N SER A 146 -18.32 10.76 -0.92
CA SER A 146 -18.40 10.07 0.36
C SER A 146 -17.66 10.92 1.39
N LEU A 147 -18.18 11.10 2.61
CA LEU A 147 -17.42 11.78 3.63
C LEU A 147 -16.58 10.76 4.40
N ARG A 148 -15.28 11.01 4.49
CA ARG A 148 -14.43 10.25 5.39
C ARG A 148 -14.61 10.76 6.81
N VAL A 149 -15.14 9.91 7.65
CA VAL A 149 -15.39 10.21 9.06
C VAL A 149 -14.32 9.59 9.94
N ASN A 150 -14.01 10.28 11.03
CA ASN A 150 -13.12 9.74 12.04
C ASN A 150 -13.96 9.13 13.17
N PRO A 151 -14.01 7.80 13.31
CA PRO A 151 -14.83 7.14 14.31
C PRO A 151 -14.23 7.21 15.73
N ASP A 152 -13.05 7.83 15.91
CA ASP A 152 -12.34 7.93 17.19
C ASP A 152 -12.08 6.57 17.85
N VAL A 153 -11.52 5.66 17.06
CA VAL A 153 -11.10 4.31 17.49
C VAL A 153 -9.58 4.21 17.47
N ASP A 154 -9.00 3.75 18.58
CA ASP A 154 -7.58 3.48 18.67
C ASP A 154 -7.23 2.14 18.01
N ALA A 155 -6.52 2.20 16.89
CA ALA A 155 -6.05 1.03 16.15
C ALA A 155 -4.82 0.34 16.79
N LYS A 156 -4.24 0.91 17.87
CA LYS A 156 -3.04 0.40 18.56
C LYS A 156 -1.87 0.06 17.63
N THR A 157 -1.67 0.88 16.60
CA THR A 157 -0.62 0.71 15.61
C THR A 157 0.47 1.78 15.78
N HIS A 158 1.56 1.69 14.99
CA HIS A 158 2.61 2.71 15.03
C HIS A 158 2.02 4.13 14.83
N PRO A 159 2.42 5.15 15.61
CA PRO A 159 1.81 6.50 15.58
C PRO A 159 1.74 7.12 14.18
N TYR A 160 2.73 6.87 13.31
CA TYR A 160 2.75 7.43 11.95
C TYR A 160 1.75 6.78 10.97
N ILE A 161 1.17 5.61 11.31
CA ILE A 161 0.21 4.88 10.46
C ILE A 161 -1.16 4.68 11.12
N SER A 162 -1.38 5.27 12.29
CA SER A 162 -2.70 5.40 12.93
C SER A 162 -3.44 6.59 12.31
N THR A 163 -4.71 6.43 11.94
CA THR A 163 -5.52 7.47 11.28
C THR A 163 -6.91 7.65 11.90
N GLY A 164 -7.25 6.87 12.91
CA GLY A 164 -8.60 6.83 13.51
C GLY A 164 -8.81 7.69 14.77
N LEU A 165 -7.80 8.43 15.24
CA LEU A 165 -7.88 9.26 16.45
C LEU A 165 -8.23 10.71 16.12
N LYS A 166 -8.88 11.43 17.07
CA LYS A 166 -9.31 12.84 16.92
C LYS A 166 -8.18 13.81 16.54
N GLU A 167 -6.96 13.54 16.99
CA GLU A 167 -5.79 14.38 16.72
C GLU A 167 -5.16 14.15 15.33
N ASN A 168 -5.62 13.16 14.60
CA ASN A 168 -5.10 12.87 13.27
C ASN A 168 -5.61 13.88 12.24
N LYS A 169 -4.78 14.21 11.26
CA LYS A 169 -5.13 15.15 10.19
C LYS A 169 -6.23 14.66 9.25
N PHE A 170 -6.65 13.40 9.36
CA PHE A 170 -7.57 12.74 8.43
C PHE A 170 -9.01 12.73 8.96
N GLY A 171 -9.96 12.84 8.02
CA GLY A 171 -11.37 12.65 8.24
C GLY A 171 -12.09 13.83 8.92
N ILE A 172 -13.41 13.80 8.83
CA ILE A 172 -14.33 14.71 9.51
C ILE A 172 -14.50 14.23 10.95
N PRO A 173 -14.33 15.09 11.97
CA PRO A 173 -14.60 14.73 13.36
C PRO A 173 -16.03 14.25 13.56
N SER A 174 -16.23 13.22 14.40
CA SER A 174 -17.53 12.59 14.64
C SER A 174 -18.62 13.55 15.16
N ASP A 175 -18.24 14.61 15.86
CA ASP A 175 -19.14 15.64 16.40
C ASP A 175 -19.68 16.61 15.34
N THR A 176 -19.02 16.73 14.18
CA THR A 176 -19.43 17.63 13.09
C THR A 176 -19.95 16.88 11.84
N VAL A 177 -20.02 15.55 11.87
CA VAL A 177 -20.40 14.73 10.71
C VAL A 177 -21.76 15.12 10.14
N TYR A 178 -22.78 15.25 10.98
CA TYR A 178 -24.15 15.52 10.54
C TYR A 178 -24.29 16.89 9.90
N GLU A 179 -23.67 17.91 10.50
CA GLU A 179 -23.64 19.26 9.95
C GLU A 179 -22.92 19.30 8.61
N THR A 180 -21.80 18.55 8.47
CA THR A 180 -21.04 18.44 7.24
C THR A 180 -21.86 17.78 6.14
N TYR A 181 -22.62 16.71 6.43
CA TYR A 181 -23.51 16.08 5.47
C TYR A 181 -24.67 17.01 5.05
N GLN A 182 -25.26 17.75 5.98
CA GLN A 182 -26.32 18.74 5.67
C GLN A 182 -25.75 19.87 4.78
N TYR A 183 -24.53 20.31 5.06
CA TYR A 183 -23.85 21.28 4.20
C TYR A 183 -23.60 20.71 2.82
N ALA A 184 -23.04 19.52 2.69
CA ALA A 184 -22.83 18.86 1.41
C ALA A 184 -24.14 18.69 0.62
N ALA A 185 -25.27 18.36 1.30
CA ALA A 185 -26.58 18.25 0.68
C ALA A 185 -27.12 19.58 0.15
N SER A 186 -26.67 20.73 0.68
CA SER A 186 -27.05 22.06 0.19
C SER A 186 -26.30 22.47 -1.10
N LEU A 187 -25.22 21.76 -1.45
CA LEU A 187 -24.37 22.08 -2.60
C LEU A 187 -24.90 21.39 -3.88
N PRO A 188 -25.36 22.14 -4.87
CA PRO A 188 -26.19 21.58 -5.96
C PRO A 188 -25.45 20.66 -6.94
N ASN A 189 -24.12 20.76 -7.01
CA ASN A 189 -23.30 19.91 -7.90
C ASN A 189 -22.61 18.77 -7.19
N LEU A 190 -22.96 18.49 -5.93
CA LEU A 190 -22.53 17.30 -5.22
C LEU A 190 -23.63 16.25 -5.17
N GLU A 191 -23.25 14.99 -5.21
CA GLU A 191 -24.13 13.84 -5.00
C GLU A 191 -23.55 13.01 -3.84
N ILE A 192 -24.23 13.01 -2.70
CA ILE A 192 -23.84 12.19 -1.55
C ILE A 192 -24.14 10.73 -1.88
N VAL A 193 -23.11 9.89 -1.95
CA VAL A 193 -23.27 8.48 -2.29
C VAL A 193 -22.80 7.52 -1.18
N GLY A 194 -21.95 7.96 -0.26
CA GLY A 194 -21.39 7.06 0.75
C GLY A 194 -20.88 7.72 2.02
N ILE A 195 -20.35 6.88 2.88
CA ILE A 195 -19.56 7.22 4.07
C ILE A 195 -18.31 6.36 4.07
N ASP A 196 -17.16 6.93 4.39
CA ASP A 196 -15.86 6.27 4.45
C ASP A 196 -15.27 6.35 5.86
N CYS A 197 -14.59 5.28 6.27
CA CYS A 197 -13.76 5.33 7.45
C CYS A 197 -12.50 4.48 7.28
N HIS A 198 -11.36 5.01 7.68
CA HIS A 198 -10.09 4.29 7.70
C HIS A 198 -9.36 4.57 9.02
N ILE A 199 -9.16 3.54 9.83
CA ILE A 199 -8.67 3.68 11.20
C ILE A 199 -7.17 3.50 11.38
N GLY A 200 -6.46 2.94 10.38
CA GLY A 200 -5.02 2.73 10.43
C GLY A 200 -4.53 1.62 9.54
N SER A 201 -3.26 1.26 9.72
CA SER A 201 -2.58 0.23 8.93
C SER A 201 -1.84 -0.73 9.85
N GLN A 202 -1.69 -1.99 9.43
CA GLN A 202 -1.05 -3.08 10.19
C GLN A 202 -1.81 -3.42 11.48
N LEU A 203 -3.14 -3.51 11.41
CA LEU A 203 -3.98 -3.98 12.52
C LEU A 203 -3.90 -5.51 12.59
N THR A 204 -3.64 -6.02 13.79
CA THR A 204 -3.49 -7.46 14.07
C THR A 204 -4.65 -8.04 14.89
N GLU A 205 -5.70 -7.24 15.14
CA GLU A 205 -6.91 -7.65 15.85
C GLU A 205 -8.14 -7.24 15.04
N THR A 206 -9.24 -8.01 15.13
CA THR A 206 -10.52 -7.68 14.46
C THR A 206 -11.32 -6.65 15.22
N LYS A 207 -11.16 -6.58 16.55
CA LYS A 207 -11.98 -5.71 17.42
C LYS A 207 -12.02 -4.23 16.99
N PRO A 208 -10.90 -3.56 16.66
CA PRO A 208 -10.94 -2.17 16.22
C PRO A 208 -11.80 -1.94 14.97
N PHE A 209 -11.80 -2.90 14.03
CA PHE A 209 -12.64 -2.83 12.83
C PHE A 209 -14.13 -2.91 13.16
N VAL A 210 -14.50 -3.85 14.05
CA VAL A 210 -15.90 -3.99 14.52
C VAL A 210 -16.34 -2.75 15.26
N ASP A 211 -15.53 -2.25 16.20
CA ASP A 211 -15.84 -1.05 16.98
C ASP A 211 -16.03 0.19 16.06
N ALA A 212 -15.21 0.31 15.00
CA ALA A 212 -15.34 1.40 14.04
C ALA A 212 -16.62 1.24 13.19
N LEU A 213 -16.90 0.04 12.70
CA LEU A 213 -18.10 -0.26 11.93
C LEU A 213 -19.38 0.04 12.74
N ASP A 214 -19.45 -0.38 13.99
CA ASP A 214 -20.59 -0.13 14.87
C ASP A 214 -20.86 1.37 15.03
N ARG A 215 -19.81 2.19 15.21
CA ARG A 215 -19.94 3.64 15.29
C ARG A 215 -20.43 4.27 13.99
N VAL A 216 -19.90 3.79 12.85
CA VAL A 216 -20.32 4.28 11.53
C VAL A 216 -21.76 3.90 11.21
N ILE A 217 -22.22 2.70 11.61
CA ILE A 217 -23.62 2.28 11.46
C ILE A 217 -24.56 3.22 12.21
N VAL A 218 -24.22 3.62 13.45
CA VAL A 218 -25.01 4.62 14.20
C VAL A 218 -25.09 5.94 13.42
N MET A 219 -23.98 6.40 12.83
CA MET A 219 -23.99 7.62 12.00
C MET A 219 -24.90 7.47 10.77
N ILE A 220 -24.87 6.33 10.09
CA ILE A 220 -25.74 6.03 8.94
C ILE A 220 -27.22 6.08 9.33
N ASP A 221 -27.59 5.50 10.48
CA ASP A 221 -28.97 5.52 10.97
C ASP A 221 -29.46 6.94 11.28
N GLU A 222 -28.61 7.80 11.86
CA GLU A 222 -28.94 9.21 12.09
C GLU A 222 -29.03 10.01 10.77
N LEU A 223 -28.11 9.79 9.83
CA LEU A 223 -28.17 10.41 8.48
C LEU A 223 -29.47 10.07 7.75
N LYS A 224 -29.94 8.83 7.87
CA LYS A 224 -31.22 8.39 7.31
C LYS A 224 -32.42 9.15 7.90
N LYS A 225 -32.39 9.43 9.21
CA LYS A 225 -33.43 10.27 9.86
C LYS A 225 -33.42 11.71 9.35
N LEU A 226 -32.25 12.21 8.93
CA LEU A 226 -32.11 13.53 8.30
C LEU A 226 -32.48 13.52 6.79
N GLY A 227 -32.95 12.39 6.24
CA GLY A 227 -33.30 12.24 4.85
C GLY A 227 -32.13 11.98 3.90
N ILE A 228 -30.93 11.73 4.45
CA ILE A 228 -29.71 11.43 3.69
C ILE A 228 -29.56 9.92 3.58
N ASN A 229 -29.79 9.38 2.38
CA ASN A 229 -29.72 7.94 2.12
C ASN A 229 -28.43 7.62 1.35
N LEU A 230 -27.58 6.82 1.96
CA LEU A 230 -26.29 6.38 1.38
C LEU A 230 -26.50 5.17 0.48
N LYS A 231 -25.64 5.02 -0.53
CA LYS A 231 -25.58 3.86 -1.45
C LYS A 231 -24.55 2.84 -1.01
N HIS A 232 -23.45 3.31 -0.39
CA HIS A 232 -22.36 2.44 0.08
C HIS A 232 -21.76 2.90 1.40
N ILE A 233 -21.08 1.97 2.04
CA ILE A 233 -20.13 2.20 3.12
C ILE A 233 -18.74 1.78 2.64
N ASP A 234 -17.72 2.61 2.85
CA ASP A 234 -16.33 2.23 2.72
C ASP A 234 -15.74 1.95 4.11
N ILE A 235 -15.29 0.73 4.32
CA ILE A 235 -14.71 0.30 5.60
C ILE A 235 -13.18 0.43 5.61
N GLY A 236 -12.62 1.05 4.56
CA GLY A 236 -11.19 1.28 4.41
C GLY A 236 -10.37 0.01 4.24
N GLY A 237 -9.12 0.10 4.61
CA GLY A 237 -8.19 -1.03 4.67
C GLY A 237 -7.67 -1.21 6.09
N GLY A 238 -6.41 -1.66 6.17
CA GLY A 238 -5.71 -1.70 7.45
C GLY A 238 -5.38 -3.09 7.97
N LEU A 239 -5.98 -4.15 7.41
CA LEU A 239 -5.64 -5.53 7.80
C LEU A 239 -4.14 -5.76 7.68
N GLY A 240 -3.52 -6.22 8.78
CA GLY A 240 -2.09 -6.46 8.89
C GLY A 240 -1.64 -7.75 8.22
N VAL A 241 -0.32 -7.89 8.14
CA VAL A 241 0.36 -9.12 7.69
C VAL A 241 1.42 -9.50 8.71
N CYS A 242 1.86 -10.75 8.67
CA CYS A 242 2.98 -11.22 9.47
C CYS A 242 4.30 -10.74 8.82
N TYR A 243 5.11 -10.02 9.58
CA TYR A 243 6.49 -9.65 9.25
C TYR A 243 7.51 -10.42 10.08
N LYS A 244 7.21 -10.71 11.34
CA LYS A 244 8.07 -11.40 12.29
C LYS A 244 7.33 -12.53 12.98
N ASP A 245 6.58 -12.21 13.99
CA ASP A 245 5.86 -13.11 14.90
C ASP A 245 4.42 -12.65 15.16
N GLU A 246 3.97 -11.63 14.43
CA GLU A 246 2.58 -11.20 14.49
C GLU A 246 1.65 -12.29 13.96
N THR A 247 0.48 -12.41 14.57
CA THR A 247 -0.60 -13.30 14.16
C THR A 247 -1.84 -12.51 13.78
N PRO A 248 -1.80 -11.78 12.65
CA PRO A 248 -2.98 -11.05 12.19
C PRO A 248 -4.12 -12.03 11.88
N PRO A 249 -5.37 -11.60 12.03
CA PRO A 249 -6.51 -12.43 11.64
C PRO A 249 -6.43 -12.81 10.16
N SER A 250 -6.89 -14.00 9.83
CA SER A 250 -7.09 -14.38 8.44
C SER A 250 -8.13 -13.47 7.77
N VAL A 251 -8.16 -13.45 6.44
CA VAL A 251 -9.14 -12.68 5.68
C VAL A 251 -10.56 -13.14 6.00
N GLU A 252 -10.77 -14.44 6.19
CA GLU A 252 -12.03 -15.04 6.58
C GLU A 252 -12.45 -14.61 7.99
N GLU A 253 -11.54 -14.62 8.97
CA GLU A 253 -11.83 -14.15 10.33
C GLU A 253 -12.18 -12.66 10.34
N TYR A 254 -11.45 -11.84 9.55
CA TYR A 254 -11.73 -10.43 9.36
C TYR A 254 -13.15 -10.21 8.80
N ALA A 255 -13.50 -10.87 7.70
CA ALA A 255 -14.82 -10.77 7.08
C ALA A 255 -15.93 -11.27 8.01
N ASN A 256 -15.74 -12.42 8.64
CA ASN A 256 -16.72 -13.01 9.55
C ASN A 256 -16.99 -12.15 10.78
N SER A 257 -16.00 -11.41 11.27
CA SER A 257 -16.17 -10.52 12.41
C SER A 257 -17.15 -9.37 12.15
N MET A 258 -17.26 -8.92 10.91
CA MET A 258 -18.14 -7.81 10.50
C MET A 258 -19.42 -8.27 9.81
N LYS A 259 -19.47 -9.53 9.35
CA LYS A 259 -20.58 -10.07 8.56
C LYS A 259 -21.98 -9.77 9.12
N PRO A 260 -22.30 -10.04 10.41
CA PRO A 260 -23.66 -9.80 10.93
C PRO A 260 -24.10 -8.33 10.84
N ALA A 261 -23.18 -7.40 11.01
CA ALA A 261 -23.46 -5.97 10.95
C ALA A 261 -23.64 -5.51 9.50
N LEU A 262 -22.78 -5.96 8.59
CA LEU A 262 -22.83 -5.60 7.18
C LEU A 262 -24.07 -6.17 6.47
N GLU A 263 -24.44 -7.43 6.71
CA GLU A 263 -25.66 -8.04 6.15
C GLU A 263 -26.92 -7.28 6.58
N LYS A 264 -26.98 -6.87 7.86
CA LYS A 264 -28.10 -6.08 8.38
C LYS A 264 -28.17 -4.68 7.76
N LEU A 265 -27.03 -4.06 7.48
CA LEU A 265 -26.95 -2.73 6.92
C LEU A 265 -27.49 -2.68 5.49
N GLY A 266 -27.21 -3.69 4.67
CA GLY A 266 -27.73 -3.85 3.31
C GLY A 266 -27.23 -2.82 2.29
N LEU A 267 -26.13 -2.12 2.60
CA LEU A 267 -25.42 -1.22 1.67
C LEU A 267 -24.33 -1.98 0.92
N LYS A 268 -23.95 -1.47 -0.25
CA LYS A 268 -22.74 -1.93 -0.92
C LYS A 268 -21.53 -1.60 -0.05
N VAL A 269 -20.58 -2.55 0.05
CA VAL A 269 -19.36 -2.39 0.86
C VAL A 269 -18.17 -2.13 -0.03
N TYR A 270 -17.46 -1.04 0.21
CA TYR A 270 -16.15 -0.76 -0.38
C TYR A 270 -15.06 -1.08 0.64
N MET A 271 -13.93 -1.56 0.17
CA MET A 271 -12.74 -1.89 0.96
C MET A 271 -11.49 -1.42 0.25
N GLU A 272 -10.51 -0.92 1.01
CA GLU A 272 -9.27 -0.35 0.49
C GLU A 272 -8.01 -1.15 0.92
N PRO A 273 -7.93 -2.47 0.67
CA PRO A 273 -6.76 -3.25 1.05
C PRO A 273 -5.55 -2.84 0.21
N GLY A 274 -4.43 -2.60 0.86
CA GLY A 274 -3.13 -2.37 0.20
C GLY A 274 -2.11 -3.40 0.68
N ARG A 275 -1.72 -3.29 1.94
CA ARG A 275 -0.72 -4.15 2.58
C ARG A 275 -1.08 -5.63 2.52
N SER A 276 -2.29 -6.00 2.87
CA SER A 276 -2.75 -7.40 2.90
C SER A 276 -2.69 -8.08 1.54
N ILE A 277 -2.81 -7.32 0.44
CA ILE A 277 -2.67 -7.85 -0.92
C ILE A 277 -1.20 -7.87 -1.36
N SER A 278 -0.44 -6.81 -1.10
CA SER A 278 0.85 -6.60 -1.78
C SER A 278 2.08 -6.97 -0.96
N ALA A 279 2.07 -6.88 0.39
CA ALA A 279 3.28 -7.03 1.20
C ALA A 279 4.00 -8.36 0.95
N ASN A 280 3.32 -9.47 1.19
CA ASN A 280 3.90 -10.81 1.05
C ASN A 280 3.90 -11.34 -0.39
N ALA A 281 3.45 -10.52 -1.34
CA ALA A 281 3.56 -10.80 -2.77
C ALA A 281 4.89 -10.31 -3.38
N GLY A 282 5.78 -9.67 -2.60
CA GLY A 282 7.05 -9.17 -3.10
C GLY A 282 8.17 -9.21 -2.08
N ILE A 283 9.39 -9.29 -2.60
CA ILE A 283 10.66 -9.27 -1.87
C ILE A 283 11.61 -8.23 -2.45
N LEU A 284 12.60 -7.81 -1.67
CA LEU A 284 13.80 -7.13 -2.15
C LEU A 284 14.96 -8.10 -2.12
N LEU A 285 15.50 -8.43 -3.29
CA LEU A 285 16.68 -9.26 -3.45
C LEU A 285 17.92 -8.37 -3.42
N THR A 286 18.89 -8.71 -2.57
CA THR A 286 20.12 -7.95 -2.36
C THR A 286 21.32 -8.89 -2.26
N LYS A 287 22.50 -8.35 -2.44
CA LYS A 287 23.76 -9.07 -2.36
C LYS A 287 24.64 -8.50 -1.25
N VAL A 288 25.32 -9.40 -0.52
CA VAL A 288 26.39 -9.02 0.43
C VAL A 288 27.60 -8.55 -0.38
N ASP A 289 27.98 -7.29 -0.21
CA ASP A 289 29.13 -6.69 -0.86
C ASP A 289 30.40 -6.92 -0.03
N LEU A 290 30.36 -6.54 1.25
CA LEU A 290 31.48 -6.64 2.17
C LEU A 290 31.03 -7.12 3.56
N LEU A 291 31.89 -7.89 4.23
CA LEU A 291 31.74 -8.23 5.64
C LEU A 291 32.74 -7.45 6.50
N LYS A 292 32.23 -6.71 7.48
CA LYS A 292 33.04 -5.89 8.41
C LYS A 292 32.81 -6.36 9.86
N PRO A 293 33.49 -7.43 10.29
CA PRO A 293 33.47 -7.83 11.69
C PRO A 293 34.26 -6.83 12.55
N THR A 294 33.71 -6.48 13.72
CA THR A 294 34.38 -5.63 14.70
C THR A 294 34.30 -6.27 16.09
N THR A 295 35.02 -5.71 17.07
CA THR A 295 34.99 -6.19 18.45
C THR A 295 33.63 -5.96 19.14
N HIS A 296 32.77 -5.08 18.64
CA HIS A 296 31.51 -4.70 19.27
C HIS A 296 30.30 -5.16 18.47
N ARG A 297 30.36 -5.08 17.13
CA ARG A 297 29.29 -5.46 16.19
C ARG A 297 29.87 -5.97 14.89
N ASN A 298 29.11 -6.84 14.22
CA ASN A 298 29.46 -7.24 12.87
C ASN A 298 28.50 -6.55 11.90
N PHE A 299 29.04 -5.98 10.84
CA PHE A 299 28.27 -5.35 9.77
C PHE A 299 28.39 -6.16 8.49
N ALA A 300 27.26 -6.51 7.89
CA ALA A 300 27.19 -6.99 6.52
C ALA A 300 26.72 -5.83 5.64
N ILE A 301 27.63 -5.29 4.85
CA ILE A 301 27.34 -4.23 3.88
C ILE A 301 26.69 -4.91 2.67
N ILE A 302 25.48 -4.49 2.34
CA ILE A 302 24.70 -5.01 1.21
C ILE A 302 24.52 -3.94 0.15
N ASP A 303 24.23 -4.33 -1.08
CA ASP A 303 24.02 -3.39 -2.18
C ASP A 303 22.67 -2.67 -2.14
N ALA A 304 21.65 -3.20 -1.42
CA ALA A 304 20.45 -2.46 -1.07
C ALA A 304 20.70 -1.51 0.11
N ALA A 305 19.96 -0.41 0.19
CA ALA A 305 20.09 0.58 1.26
C ALA A 305 18.72 1.19 1.61
N MET A 306 18.70 2.13 2.59
CA MET A 306 17.46 2.79 2.98
C MET A 306 16.78 3.56 1.82
N ASN A 307 17.52 3.96 0.79
CA ASN A 307 16.95 4.57 -0.42
C ASN A 307 16.13 3.55 -1.25
N ASP A 308 16.41 2.26 -1.15
CA ASP A 308 15.64 1.20 -1.81
C ASP A 308 14.47 0.75 -0.94
N LEU A 309 14.66 0.59 0.37
CA LEU A 309 13.65 0.16 1.34
C LEU A 309 13.75 0.97 2.64
N ILE A 310 12.97 2.03 2.74
CA ILE A 310 13.03 2.99 3.85
C ILE A 310 12.38 2.48 5.15
N ARG A 311 11.50 1.47 5.09
CA ARG A 311 10.67 1.05 6.23
C ARG A 311 11.45 0.71 7.51
N PRO A 312 12.57 -0.03 7.47
CA PRO A 312 13.38 -0.28 8.68
C PRO A 312 13.90 1.01 9.32
N ALA A 313 14.38 1.95 8.52
CA ALA A 313 14.91 3.23 9.02
C ALA A 313 13.81 4.18 9.52
N LEU A 314 12.66 4.26 8.82
CA LEU A 314 11.59 5.22 9.12
C LEU A 314 10.64 4.76 10.24
N TYR A 315 10.34 3.46 10.29
CA TYR A 315 9.32 2.90 11.19
C TYR A 315 9.91 1.89 12.18
N GLU A 316 11.23 1.69 12.20
CA GLU A 316 11.88 0.59 12.93
C GLU A 316 11.26 -0.78 12.56
N ALA A 317 10.72 -0.87 11.33
CA ALA A 317 9.99 -2.04 10.89
C ALA A 317 10.89 -3.25 10.76
N TRP A 318 10.49 -4.35 11.40
CA TRP A 318 11.12 -5.63 11.15
C TRP A 318 10.79 -6.11 9.74
N MET A 319 11.82 -6.56 9.02
CA MET A 319 11.70 -7.26 7.75
C MET A 319 12.44 -8.60 7.91
N ASP A 320 11.81 -9.72 7.59
CA ASP A 320 12.49 -11.01 7.60
C ASP A 320 13.52 -11.06 6.48
N ILE A 321 14.73 -11.53 6.79
CA ILE A 321 15.86 -11.58 5.85
C ILE A 321 16.38 -13.01 5.81
N GLN A 322 16.31 -13.63 4.65
CA GLN A 322 16.71 -15.01 4.43
C GLN A 322 17.81 -15.10 3.38
N PRO A 323 18.84 -15.95 3.59
CA PRO A 323 19.78 -16.27 2.52
C PRO A 323 19.05 -16.99 1.38
N VAL A 324 19.35 -16.63 0.13
CA VAL A 324 18.82 -17.35 -1.05
C VAL A 324 19.27 -18.80 -1.04
N VAL A 325 20.55 -19.03 -0.77
CA VAL A 325 21.14 -20.35 -0.51
C VAL A 325 21.74 -20.34 0.89
N PRO A 326 21.18 -21.11 1.85
CA PRO A 326 21.77 -21.20 3.19
C PRO A 326 23.16 -21.83 3.16
N ARG A 327 24.09 -21.25 3.91
CA ARG A 327 25.44 -21.80 4.05
C ARG A 327 25.52 -22.82 5.18
N THR A 328 26.37 -23.82 4.96
CA THR A 328 26.76 -24.83 5.97
C THR A 328 28.25 -24.86 6.23
N ASP A 329 29.03 -24.08 5.48
CA ASP A 329 30.49 -24.02 5.47
C ASP A 329 31.05 -22.80 6.25
N THR A 330 30.19 -22.00 6.84
CA THR A 330 30.52 -20.77 7.57
C THR A 330 29.77 -20.72 8.88
N GLU A 331 30.44 -20.24 9.93
CA GLU A 331 29.86 -20.05 11.26
C GLU A 331 28.75 -18.95 11.21
N GLU A 332 27.63 -19.25 11.84
CA GLU A 332 26.57 -18.29 12.07
C GLU A 332 27.02 -17.21 13.07
N LYS A 333 26.80 -15.94 12.69
CA LYS A 333 27.13 -14.78 13.54
C LYS A 333 25.96 -13.80 13.51
N VAL A 334 25.92 -12.94 14.52
CA VAL A 334 24.96 -11.83 14.56
C VAL A 334 25.47 -10.67 13.72
N TRP A 335 24.67 -10.21 12.77
CA TRP A 335 24.98 -9.14 11.82
C TRP A 335 23.97 -8.02 11.87
N ASP A 336 24.43 -6.78 11.72
CA ASP A 336 23.62 -5.66 11.26
C ASP A 336 23.81 -5.56 9.73
N LEU A 337 22.69 -5.68 8.98
CA LEU A 337 22.71 -5.53 7.52
C LEU A 337 22.49 -4.06 7.20
N VAL A 338 23.48 -3.44 6.61
CA VAL A 338 23.54 -1.99 6.33
C VAL A 338 23.82 -1.74 4.86
N GLY A 339 23.29 -0.65 4.34
CA GLY A 339 23.55 -0.21 2.97
C GLY A 339 24.76 0.72 2.88
N ALA A 340 24.88 1.38 1.72
CA ALA A 340 25.96 2.28 1.38
C ALA A 340 25.59 3.77 1.52
N ILE A 341 24.43 4.09 2.08
CA ILE A 341 24.02 5.48 2.33
C ILE A 341 24.87 6.06 3.47
N CYS A 342 25.36 7.28 3.28
CA CYS A 342 26.22 7.97 4.25
C CYS A 342 25.41 8.52 5.42
N GLU A 343 24.70 7.64 6.13
CA GLU A 343 23.86 7.98 7.29
C GLU A 343 23.79 6.81 8.26
N THR A 344 23.88 7.09 9.58
CA THR A 344 23.82 6.07 10.64
C THR A 344 22.47 5.32 10.64
N GLY A 345 21.41 5.93 10.14
CA GLY A 345 20.08 5.34 10.00
C GLY A 345 19.95 4.32 8.87
N ASP A 346 20.98 4.14 8.05
CA ASP A 346 20.94 3.21 6.91
C ASP A 346 21.15 1.77 7.35
N PHE A 347 20.06 1.12 7.70
CA PHE A 347 20.03 -0.32 7.96
C PHE A 347 18.78 -0.97 7.37
N ILE A 348 18.92 -2.22 6.94
CA ILE A 348 17.82 -3.05 6.45
C ILE A 348 17.40 -4.07 7.54
N GLY A 349 18.33 -4.49 8.37
CA GLY A 349 18.03 -5.35 9.51
C GLY A 349 19.13 -5.32 10.56
N LYS A 350 18.75 -5.28 11.83
CA LYS A 350 19.66 -5.32 12.97
C LYS A 350 19.57 -6.67 13.67
N ASP A 351 20.68 -7.09 14.29
CA ASP A 351 20.79 -8.29 15.14
C ASP A 351 20.28 -9.56 14.42
N ARG A 352 20.75 -9.79 13.17
CA ARG A 352 20.37 -10.96 12.37
C ARG A 352 21.39 -12.08 12.51
N SER A 353 20.94 -13.25 12.97
CA SER A 353 21.77 -14.46 13.08
C SER A 353 21.83 -15.14 11.71
N LEU A 354 22.96 -15.03 11.02
CA LEU A 354 23.16 -15.52 9.65
C LEU A 354 24.60 -16.05 9.46
N ALA A 355 24.72 -17.11 8.68
CA ALA A 355 26.00 -17.58 8.14
C ALA A 355 26.20 -16.90 6.78
N LEU A 356 27.16 -15.96 6.67
CA LEU A 356 27.37 -15.11 5.49
C LEU A 356 28.80 -15.14 4.99
N GLN A 357 28.92 -15.01 3.66
CA GLN A 357 30.14 -14.64 2.95
C GLN A 357 29.85 -13.52 1.95
N GLU A 358 30.90 -12.86 1.46
CA GLU A 358 30.78 -11.87 0.38
C GLU A 358 30.20 -12.54 -0.88
N ASN A 359 29.37 -11.80 -1.60
CA ASN A 359 28.57 -12.21 -2.75
C ASN A 359 27.36 -13.11 -2.43
N ASP A 360 27.07 -13.42 -1.19
CA ASP A 360 25.83 -14.11 -0.85
C ASP A 360 24.61 -13.28 -1.22
N LEU A 361 23.59 -13.95 -1.74
CA LEU A 361 22.29 -13.33 -2.04
C LEU A 361 21.35 -13.48 -0.86
N LEU A 362 20.68 -12.39 -0.52
CA LEU A 362 19.70 -12.31 0.55
C LEU A 362 18.37 -11.81 0.01
N ALA A 363 17.28 -12.38 0.50
CA ALA A 363 15.91 -11.95 0.24
C ALA A 363 15.33 -11.26 1.47
N VAL A 364 14.93 -10.00 1.33
CA VAL A 364 14.17 -9.26 2.34
C VAL A 364 12.69 -9.47 2.04
N LEU A 365 11.99 -10.22 2.88
CA LEU A 365 10.61 -10.61 2.68
C LEU A 365 9.63 -9.48 3.02
N GLY A 366 8.38 -9.59 2.54
CA GLY A 366 7.34 -8.61 2.84
C GLY A 366 7.56 -7.22 2.20
N ALA A 367 8.41 -7.12 1.18
CA ALA A 367 8.77 -5.85 0.54
C ALA A 367 7.82 -5.42 -0.59
N GLY A 368 6.76 -6.17 -0.85
CA GLY A 368 5.79 -5.86 -1.91
C GLY A 368 4.92 -4.63 -1.65
N ALA A 369 4.74 -4.24 -0.37
CA ALA A 369 4.00 -3.05 0.03
C ALA A 369 4.92 -2.00 0.64
N TYR A 370 4.77 -0.73 0.21
CA TYR A 370 5.52 0.40 0.76
C TYR A 370 7.05 0.21 0.69
N GLY A 371 7.50 -0.59 -0.28
CA GLY A 371 8.90 -0.76 -0.65
C GLY A 371 9.25 0.21 -1.77
N PHE A 372 9.19 -0.24 -3.02
CA PHE A 372 9.58 0.57 -4.18
C PHE A 372 8.89 1.94 -4.25
N VAL A 373 7.61 2.03 -3.90
CA VAL A 373 6.86 3.31 -3.92
C VAL A 373 7.40 4.38 -2.99
N MET A 374 8.14 3.99 -1.95
CA MET A 374 8.81 4.88 -1.00
C MET A 374 10.32 5.03 -1.26
N SER A 375 10.84 4.41 -2.32
CA SER A 375 12.25 4.51 -2.68
C SER A 375 12.62 5.92 -3.15
N SER A 376 13.89 6.26 -3.06
CA SER A 376 14.41 7.58 -3.42
C SER A 376 15.75 7.46 -4.15
N ASN A 377 16.25 8.60 -4.63
CA ASN A 377 17.58 8.73 -5.22
C ASN A 377 18.60 9.33 -4.24
N TYR A 378 18.40 9.11 -2.93
CA TYR A 378 19.31 9.61 -1.92
C TYR A 378 20.75 9.14 -2.19
N ASN A 379 21.72 10.02 -1.99
CA ASN A 379 23.12 9.86 -2.40
C ASN A 379 23.31 9.62 -3.92
N THR A 380 22.38 10.07 -4.77
CA THR A 380 22.41 9.91 -6.24
C THR A 380 22.47 8.43 -6.66
N ARG A 381 21.79 7.55 -5.91
CA ARG A 381 21.63 6.14 -6.24
C ARG A 381 20.39 5.95 -7.13
N GLY A 382 20.54 5.22 -8.21
CA GLY A 382 19.41 4.81 -9.07
C GLY A 382 18.47 3.87 -8.35
N ARG A 383 17.15 4.00 -8.57
CA ARG A 383 16.17 3.05 -8.06
C ARG A 383 16.36 1.67 -8.67
N ALA A 384 16.08 0.64 -7.89
CA ALA A 384 16.18 -0.75 -8.28
C ALA A 384 15.26 -1.11 -9.46
N ALA A 385 15.61 -2.15 -10.22
CA ALA A 385 14.69 -2.76 -11.18
C ALA A 385 13.55 -3.48 -10.44
N GLU A 386 12.41 -3.67 -11.15
CA GLU A 386 11.28 -4.46 -10.67
C GLU A 386 10.98 -5.58 -11.67
N VAL A 387 10.84 -6.80 -11.17
CA VAL A 387 10.54 -8.02 -11.96
C VAL A 387 9.28 -8.67 -11.42
N MET A 388 8.39 -9.11 -12.30
CA MET A 388 7.24 -9.95 -11.96
C MET A 388 7.47 -11.38 -12.47
N VAL A 389 7.25 -12.34 -11.59
CA VAL A 389 7.29 -13.77 -11.91
C VAL A 389 5.88 -14.30 -12.07
N SER A 390 5.69 -15.18 -13.07
CA SER A 390 4.44 -15.90 -13.34
C SER A 390 4.78 -17.33 -13.76
N GLY A 391 4.67 -18.27 -12.84
CA GLY A 391 5.09 -19.66 -13.03
C GLY A 391 6.60 -19.74 -13.27
N GLU A 392 6.99 -20.23 -14.44
CA GLU A 392 8.40 -20.38 -14.88
C GLU A 392 8.95 -19.11 -15.58
N ASN A 393 8.13 -18.10 -15.79
CA ASN A 393 8.50 -16.92 -16.56
C ASN A 393 8.77 -15.72 -15.66
N SER A 394 9.78 -14.93 -16.00
CA SER A 394 10.10 -13.65 -15.36
C SER A 394 10.01 -12.51 -16.36
N TYR A 395 9.45 -11.39 -15.94
CA TYR A 395 9.22 -10.21 -16.77
C TYR A 395 9.81 -8.98 -16.09
N LEU A 396 10.71 -8.27 -16.79
CA LEU A 396 11.16 -6.95 -16.36
C LEU A 396 9.99 -5.97 -16.49
N ILE A 397 9.46 -5.50 -15.38
CA ILE A 397 8.30 -4.59 -15.35
C ILE A 397 8.68 -3.14 -15.03
N ARG A 398 9.94 -2.91 -14.65
CA ARG A 398 10.60 -1.61 -14.55
C ARG A 398 12.10 -1.78 -14.70
N GLU A 399 12.71 -1.00 -15.57
CA GLU A 399 14.15 -0.92 -15.70
C GLU A 399 14.80 -0.25 -14.49
N ARG A 400 16.04 -0.64 -14.18
CA ARG A 400 16.90 0.05 -13.21
C ARG A 400 17.21 1.44 -13.72
N GLU A 401 17.12 2.46 -12.86
CA GLU A 401 17.55 3.81 -13.20
C GLU A 401 19.07 3.85 -13.41
N THR A 402 19.50 4.52 -14.48
CA THR A 402 20.92 4.83 -14.70
C THR A 402 21.27 6.15 -14.02
N VAL A 403 22.55 6.35 -13.70
CA VAL A 403 23.00 7.60 -13.07
C VAL A 403 22.71 8.79 -13.98
N GLU A 404 22.85 8.63 -15.29
CA GLU A 404 22.56 9.68 -16.29
C GLU A 404 21.10 10.09 -16.28
N SER A 405 20.17 9.16 -16.09
CA SER A 405 18.74 9.46 -16.02
C SER A 405 18.35 10.34 -14.82
N LEU A 406 19.18 10.41 -13.78
CA LEU A 406 18.89 11.18 -12.57
C LEU A 406 19.03 12.69 -12.81
N TRP A 407 19.90 13.11 -13.75
CA TRP A 407 20.11 14.52 -14.06
C TRP A 407 19.71 14.96 -15.48
N GLU A 408 19.06 14.10 -16.26
CA GLU A 408 18.66 14.41 -17.64
C GLU A 408 17.80 15.69 -17.76
N LYS A 409 17.10 16.04 -16.69
CA LYS A 409 16.23 17.23 -16.60
C LYS A 409 16.92 18.45 -15.97
N GLU A 410 18.14 18.31 -15.48
CA GLU A 410 18.92 19.40 -14.90
C GLU A 410 19.61 20.21 -16.00
N ARG A 411 19.96 21.47 -15.69
CA ARG A 411 20.67 22.37 -16.60
C ARG A 411 21.77 23.07 -15.83
N LEU A 412 22.93 23.24 -16.46
CA LEU A 412 23.99 24.12 -15.95
C LEU A 412 23.57 25.57 -16.09
N LEU A 413 24.14 26.46 -15.24
CA LEU A 413 24.00 27.89 -15.44
C LEU A 413 24.70 28.30 -16.74
N PRO A 414 24.19 29.33 -17.47
CA PRO A 414 24.90 29.91 -18.58
C PRO A 414 26.30 30.36 -18.17
N GLU A 415 27.27 30.20 -19.02
CA GLU A 415 28.58 30.84 -18.83
C GLU A 415 28.40 32.36 -18.93
N GLU A 416 28.97 33.12 -17.94
CA GLU A 416 28.95 34.59 -17.94
C GLU A 416 29.88 35.17 -19.02
#